data_0627c1e108460b97b1ee96307d128703
#
_entry.id   0627c1e108460b97b1ee96307d128703
#
_cell.length_a   1.000
_cell.length_b   1.000
_cell.length_c   1.000
_cell.angle_alpha   90.00
_cell.angle_beta   90.00
_cell.angle_gamma   90.00
#
_symmetry.space_group_name_H-M   'P 1'
#
loop_
_entity.id
_entity.type
_entity.pdbx_description
1 polymer ?
#
loop_
_entity_poly.entity_id
_entity_poly.type
_entity_poly.pdbx_seq_one_letter_code
_entity_poly.pdbx_strand_id
1 'polypeptide(L)'
;MKEYLHETIPNLKPFDYSRHFESHLINQQWVLVNGISKKKSTYTFREDNILEIERKDDVIKTSWNLSLLNIFSIETEDGLITVKAYFKDDDVLVLNHQDKEEFALFINTTNYENELNSVDDVQVFLREKYKQKVSKLIHKHEFYYIEQSKEYGPFTVEELSEKVKKDEISIYCFVRDVNEDDYSKRLRIQDLIKEL
;
A
#
# COMPACT_ATOMS: atom_id res chain seq x y z
N MET A 1 -3.98 -13.07 -8.02
CA MET A 1 -3.36 -12.37 -6.87
C MET A 1 -2.41 -11.25 -7.31
N LYS A 2 -1.54 -11.46 -8.33
CA LYS A 2 -0.65 -10.41 -8.86
C LYS A 2 -1.41 -9.18 -9.36
N GLU A 3 -2.49 -9.37 -10.14
CA GLU A 3 -3.37 -8.30 -10.59
C GLU A 3 -4.03 -7.58 -9.39
N TYR A 4 -4.58 -8.34 -8.44
CA TYR A 4 -5.16 -7.80 -7.22
C TYR A 4 -4.17 -6.94 -6.42
N LEU A 5 -2.90 -7.40 -6.28
CA LEU A 5 -1.87 -6.63 -5.58
C LEU A 5 -1.53 -5.34 -6.32
N HIS A 6 -1.43 -5.38 -7.66
CA HIS A 6 -1.12 -4.19 -8.46
C HIS A 6 -2.24 -3.15 -8.46
N GLU A 7 -3.49 -3.60 -8.47
CA GLU A 7 -4.67 -2.72 -8.46
C GLU A 7 -4.97 -2.16 -7.08
N THR A 8 -4.81 -3.00 -6.04
CA THR A 8 -5.21 -2.64 -4.67
C THR A 8 -4.09 -2.00 -3.88
N ILE A 9 -2.83 -2.37 -4.16
CA ILE A 9 -1.65 -1.89 -3.43
C ILE A 9 -0.61 -1.36 -4.44
N PRO A 10 -0.84 -0.18 -5.03
CA PRO A 10 0.12 0.41 -5.94
C PRO A 10 1.39 0.84 -5.22
N ASN A 11 2.51 0.85 -5.95
CA ASN A 11 3.79 1.39 -5.48
C ASN A 11 4.41 0.66 -4.27
N LEU A 12 4.43 -0.68 -4.30
CA LEU A 12 5.22 -1.48 -3.37
C LEU A 12 6.71 -1.11 -3.48
N LYS A 13 7.36 -0.93 -2.32
CA LYS A 13 8.78 -0.63 -2.23
C LYS A 13 9.53 -1.86 -1.69
N PRO A 14 10.73 -2.17 -2.20
CA PRO A 14 11.56 -3.19 -1.59
C PRO A 14 11.81 -2.89 -0.11
N PHE A 15 11.89 -3.94 0.70
CA PHE A 15 12.30 -3.82 2.10
C PHE A 15 13.71 -3.19 2.17
N ASP A 16 13.85 -2.22 3.04
CA ASP A 16 15.13 -1.58 3.35
C ASP A 16 15.47 -1.85 4.82
N TYR A 17 16.49 -2.67 5.05
CA TYR A 17 16.89 -3.08 6.40
C TYR A 17 17.13 -1.89 7.33
N SER A 18 17.84 -0.87 6.88
CA SER A 18 18.20 0.27 7.71
C SER A 18 17.00 1.11 8.16
N ARG A 19 15.89 1.04 7.42
CA ARG A 19 14.69 1.84 7.68
C ARG A 19 13.56 1.07 8.32
N HIS A 20 13.44 -0.23 7.98
CA HIS A 20 12.22 -0.99 8.29
C HIS A 20 12.42 -2.07 9.35
N PHE A 21 13.67 -2.47 9.65
CA PHE A 21 13.93 -3.62 10.50
C PHE A 21 13.36 -3.45 11.91
N GLU A 22 13.81 -2.47 12.66
CA GLU A 22 13.39 -2.31 14.05
C GLU A 22 11.98 -1.75 14.19
N SER A 23 11.67 -0.72 13.41
CA SER A 23 10.43 0.03 13.59
C SER A 23 9.20 -0.60 12.94
N HIS A 24 9.38 -1.41 11.89
CA HIS A 24 8.27 -1.84 11.04
C HIS A 24 8.12 -3.37 10.95
N LEU A 25 9.17 -4.14 11.20
CA LEU A 25 9.14 -5.59 11.05
C LEU A 25 9.15 -6.32 12.39
N ILE A 26 10.13 -6.00 13.24
CA ILE A 26 10.40 -6.75 14.48
C ILE A 26 9.29 -6.54 15.50
N ASN A 27 8.88 -7.63 16.15
CA ASN A 27 7.85 -7.66 17.17
C ASN A 27 6.47 -7.13 16.74
N GLN A 28 6.26 -6.95 15.42
CA GLN A 28 4.97 -6.60 14.84
C GLN A 28 4.16 -7.86 14.53
N GLN A 29 2.84 -7.77 14.68
CA GLN A 29 1.91 -8.86 14.38
C GLN A 29 1.42 -8.75 12.93
N TRP A 30 1.90 -9.64 12.08
CA TRP A 30 1.59 -9.69 10.65
C TRP A 30 0.57 -10.80 10.36
N VAL A 31 -0.67 -10.42 10.08
CA VAL A 31 -1.72 -11.38 9.74
C VAL A 31 -1.68 -11.72 8.27
N LEU A 32 -1.56 -13.02 7.96
CA LEU A 32 -1.56 -13.54 6.60
C LEU A 32 -2.99 -13.48 6.00
N VAL A 33 -3.14 -12.69 4.94
CA VAL A 33 -4.44 -12.46 4.28
C VAL A 33 -4.95 -13.72 3.56
N ASN A 34 -4.08 -14.46 2.91
CA ASN A 34 -4.46 -15.67 2.16
C ASN A 34 -5.01 -16.80 3.06
N GLY A 35 -4.71 -16.75 4.34
CA GLY A 35 -5.17 -17.71 5.33
C GLY A 35 -6.47 -17.33 6.05
N ILE A 36 -6.93 -16.09 5.93
CA ILE A 36 -8.02 -15.55 6.76
C ILE A 36 -9.35 -16.32 6.55
N SER A 37 -9.65 -16.75 5.34
CA SER A 37 -10.90 -17.46 5.04
C SER A 37 -11.01 -18.86 5.65
N LYS A 38 -9.88 -19.47 6.05
CA LYS A 38 -9.85 -20.85 6.60
C LYS A 38 -9.23 -20.91 7.99
N LYS A 39 -8.07 -20.29 8.21
CA LYS A 39 -7.40 -20.21 9.50
C LYS A 39 -6.55 -18.95 9.53
N LYS A 40 -6.87 -18.00 10.40
CA LYS A 40 -6.05 -16.83 10.67
C LYS A 40 -4.68 -17.30 11.14
N SER A 41 -3.62 -16.82 10.50
CA SER A 41 -2.24 -17.06 10.92
C SER A 41 -1.56 -15.74 11.14
N THR A 42 -0.98 -15.55 12.33
CA THR A 42 -0.23 -14.35 12.69
C THR A 42 1.25 -14.68 12.71
N TYR A 43 2.04 -13.88 12.03
CA TYR A 43 3.49 -14.00 11.93
C TYR A 43 4.13 -12.89 12.75
N THR A 44 5.06 -13.25 13.63
CA THR A 44 5.85 -12.29 14.40
C THR A 44 7.33 -12.57 14.22
N PHE A 45 8.03 -11.65 13.58
CA PHE A 45 9.48 -11.72 13.38
C PHE A 45 10.17 -11.21 14.66
N ARG A 46 11.05 -12.00 15.24
CA ARG A 46 11.81 -11.66 16.46
C ARG A 46 13.26 -11.32 16.11
N GLU A 47 13.91 -10.54 16.97
CA GLU A 47 15.30 -10.09 16.78
C GLU A 47 16.32 -11.24 16.78
N ASP A 48 16.02 -12.33 17.48
CA ASP A 48 16.86 -13.52 17.59
C ASP A 48 16.72 -14.49 16.40
N ASN A 49 16.24 -14.01 15.26
CA ASN A 49 15.98 -14.78 14.05
C ASN A 49 14.91 -15.88 14.23
N ILE A 50 14.06 -15.75 15.20
CA ILE A 50 12.89 -16.61 15.40
C ILE A 50 11.69 -15.99 14.70
N LEU A 51 10.98 -16.80 13.91
CA LEU A 51 9.67 -16.49 13.37
C LEU A 51 8.63 -17.28 14.16
N GLU A 52 7.76 -16.57 14.86
CA GLU A 52 6.60 -17.16 15.52
C GLU A 52 5.41 -17.09 14.58
N ILE A 53 4.79 -18.25 14.32
CA ILE A 53 3.58 -18.38 13.50
C ILE A 53 2.47 -18.90 14.41
N GLU A 54 1.60 -18.00 14.83
CA GLU A 54 0.45 -18.32 15.65
C GLU A 54 -0.74 -18.70 14.77
N ARG A 55 -1.30 -19.87 15.03
CA ARG A 55 -2.56 -20.37 14.47
C ARG A 55 -3.51 -20.62 15.64
N LYS A 56 -4.82 -20.73 15.35
CA LYS A 56 -5.87 -20.82 16.37
C LYS A 56 -5.56 -21.70 17.58
N ASP A 57 -4.89 -22.83 17.40
CA ASP A 57 -4.66 -23.85 18.41
C ASP A 57 -3.17 -24.23 18.54
N ASP A 58 -2.26 -23.52 17.85
CA ASP A 58 -0.86 -23.89 17.79
C ASP A 58 0.06 -22.68 17.55
N VAL A 59 1.26 -22.73 18.11
CA VAL A 59 2.33 -21.75 17.89
C VAL A 59 3.55 -22.48 17.37
N ILE A 60 3.86 -22.26 16.09
CA ILE A 60 5.04 -22.80 15.45
C ILE A 60 6.17 -21.79 15.60
N LYS A 61 7.32 -22.24 16.05
CA LYS A 61 8.55 -21.45 16.04
C LYS A 61 9.50 -22.02 15.00
N THR A 62 9.93 -21.16 14.09
CA THR A 62 10.90 -21.52 13.06
C THR A 62 11.97 -20.44 12.94
N SER A 63 12.99 -20.68 12.14
CA SER A 63 14.03 -19.69 11.90
C SER A 63 13.74 -18.82 10.67
N TRP A 64 14.15 -17.59 10.75
CA TRP A 64 14.20 -16.68 9.61
C TRP A 64 15.52 -15.92 9.60
N ASN A 65 15.94 -15.49 8.44
CA ASN A 65 17.13 -14.67 8.31
C ASN A 65 16.94 -13.66 7.17
N LEU A 66 17.46 -12.46 7.37
CA LEU A 66 17.55 -11.46 6.33
C LEU A 66 18.90 -11.59 5.65
N SER A 67 18.90 -12.00 4.40
CA SER A 67 20.06 -11.88 3.54
C SER A 67 20.14 -10.49 2.90
N LEU A 68 21.19 -10.24 2.14
CA LEU A 68 21.45 -8.96 1.51
C LEU A 68 20.20 -8.40 0.78
N LEU A 69 19.96 -7.10 0.95
CA LEU A 69 18.87 -6.35 0.35
C LEU A 69 17.50 -6.65 0.99
N ASN A 70 16.58 -7.20 0.23
CA ASN A 70 15.20 -7.46 0.64
C ASN A 70 14.83 -8.94 0.54
N ILE A 71 15.80 -9.83 0.74
CA ILE A 71 15.62 -11.27 0.62
C ILE A 71 15.57 -11.89 2.01
N PHE A 72 14.46 -12.54 2.34
CA PHE A 72 14.29 -13.32 3.55
C PHE A 72 14.44 -14.79 3.24
N SER A 73 15.13 -15.50 4.12
CA SER A 73 15.17 -16.98 4.15
C SER A 73 14.34 -17.42 5.34
N ILE A 74 13.36 -18.28 5.12
CA ILE A 74 12.46 -18.80 6.16
C ILE A 74 12.53 -20.31 6.12
N GLU A 75 12.78 -20.92 7.27
CA GLU A 75 12.75 -22.38 7.40
C GLU A 75 11.28 -22.82 7.50
N THR A 76 10.93 -23.86 6.76
CA THR A 76 9.59 -24.46 6.76
C THR A 76 9.71 -25.98 6.91
N GLU A 77 8.59 -26.66 7.12
CA GLU A 77 8.57 -28.13 7.18
C GLU A 77 9.10 -28.78 5.90
N ASP A 78 8.90 -28.11 4.75
CA ASP A 78 9.36 -28.56 3.43
C ASP A 78 10.81 -28.13 3.10
N GLY A 79 11.48 -27.44 4.00
CA GLY A 79 12.84 -26.91 3.86
C GLY A 79 12.93 -25.39 3.84
N LEU A 80 14.10 -24.89 3.44
CA LEU A 80 14.37 -23.45 3.39
C LEU A 80 13.73 -22.81 2.17
N ILE A 81 12.90 -21.81 2.37
CA ILE A 81 12.34 -21.00 1.29
C ILE A 81 13.00 -19.62 1.26
N THR A 82 13.13 -19.06 0.08
CA THR A 82 13.66 -17.71 -0.12
C THR A 82 12.58 -16.82 -0.71
N VAL A 83 12.31 -15.68 -0.05
CA VAL A 83 11.27 -14.75 -0.44
C VAL A 83 11.81 -13.32 -0.52
N LYS A 84 11.31 -12.54 -1.47
CA LYS A 84 11.56 -11.10 -1.54
C LYS A 84 10.49 -10.36 -0.77
N ALA A 85 10.93 -9.47 0.11
CA ALA A 85 10.04 -8.65 0.93
C ALA A 85 9.83 -7.26 0.34
N TYR A 86 8.60 -6.81 0.36
CA TYR A 86 8.17 -5.48 -0.07
C TYR A 86 7.24 -4.88 0.96
N PHE A 87 7.36 -3.58 1.19
CA PHE A 87 6.43 -2.80 2.00
C PHE A 87 5.66 -1.83 1.13
N LYS A 88 4.40 -1.62 1.45
CA LYS A 88 3.66 -0.46 0.98
C LYS A 88 3.86 0.72 1.92
N ASP A 89 3.67 0.45 3.18
CA ASP A 89 3.84 1.31 4.34
C ASP A 89 3.92 0.42 5.59
N ASP A 90 3.80 1.01 6.78
CA ASP A 90 3.93 0.32 8.06
C ASP A 90 2.91 -0.81 8.29
N ASP A 91 1.88 -0.89 7.45
CA ASP A 91 0.75 -1.79 7.67
C ASP A 91 0.63 -2.91 6.64
N VAL A 92 1.39 -2.87 5.55
CA VAL A 92 1.31 -3.89 4.49
C VAL A 92 2.68 -4.41 4.10
N LEU A 93 2.88 -5.70 4.33
CA LEU A 93 4.04 -6.48 3.93
C LEU A 93 3.62 -7.48 2.84
N VAL A 94 4.40 -7.55 1.78
CA VAL A 94 4.24 -8.55 0.71
C VAL A 94 5.52 -9.38 0.61
N LEU A 95 5.38 -10.69 0.73
CA LEU A 95 6.45 -11.64 0.47
C LEU A 95 6.19 -12.32 -0.88
N ASN A 96 7.20 -12.31 -1.75
CA ASN A 96 7.17 -12.97 -3.04
C ASN A 96 8.13 -14.15 -3.04
N HIS A 97 7.64 -15.35 -3.29
CA HIS A 97 8.50 -16.53 -3.45
C HIS A 97 9.41 -16.37 -4.68
N GLN A 98 10.72 -16.51 -4.50
CA GLN A 98 11.69 -16.13 -5.53
C GLN A 98 11.58 -16.99 -6.80
N ASP A 99 11.22 -18.27 -6.65
CA ASP A 99 11.15 -19.25 -7.74
C ASP A 99 9.73 -19.54 -8.23
N LYS A 100 8.74 -18.86 -7.68
CA LYS A 100 7.32 -19.04 -8.02
C LYS A 100 6.62 -17.69 -8.15
N GLU A 101 5.63 -17.60 -9.02
CA GLU A 101 4.74 -16.42 -9.07
C GLU A 101 3.73 -16.44 -7.90
N GLU A 102 4.21 -16.74 -6.70
CA GLU A 102 3.39 -16.80 -5.48
C GLU A 102 3.69 -15.62 -4.58
N PHE A 103 2.63 -14.98 -4.12
CA PHE A 103 2.70 -13.83 -3.21
C PHE A 103 1.93 -14.13 -1.94
N ALA A 104 2.50 -13.77 -0.81
CA ALA A 104 1.82 -13.73 0.48
C ALA A 104 1.65 -12.27 0.89
N LEU A 105 0.41 -11.86 1.15
CA LEU A 105 0.05 -10.55 1.63
C LEU A 105 -0.21 -10.61 3.13
N PHE A 106 0.41 -9.70 3.86
CA PHE A 106 0.27 -9.56 5.30
C PHE A 106 -0.19 -8.15 5.66
N ILE A 107 -1.03 -8.07 6.67
CA ILE A 107 -1.46 -6.82 7.28
C ILE A 107 -0.91 -6.76 8.70
N ASN A 108 -0.28 -5.64 9.06
CA ASN A 108 0.13 -5.36 10.42
C ASN A 108 -1.10 -5.06 11.28
N THR A 109 -1.35 -5.90 12.28
CA THR A 109 -2.47 -5.73 13.20
C THR A 109 -2.06 -5.18 14.55
N THR A 110 -0.78 -4.92 14.79
CA THR A 110 -0.28 -4.40 16.07
C THR A 110 -0.96 -3.09 16.48
N ASN A 111 -1.25 -2.25 15.51
CA ASN A 111 -1.84 -0.93 15.72
C ASN A 111 -3.34 -0.85 15.40
N TYR A 112 -4.00 -2.00 15.17
CA TYR A 112 -5.41 -2.04 14.81
C TYR A 112 -6.27 -2.65 15.91
N GLU A 113 -7.29 -1.92 16.34
CA GLU A 113 -8.29 -2.39 17.29
C GLU A 113 -9.34 -3.33 16.65
N ASN A 114 -9.50 -3.25 15.33
CA ASN A 114 -10.49 -4.05 14.61
C ASN A 114 -9.92 -5.41 14.19
N GLU A 115 -10.61 -6.47 14.57
CA GLU A 115 -10.28 -7.82 14.14
C GLU A 115 -10.55 -7.99 12.64
N LEU A 116 -9.51 -8.26 11.86
CA LEU A 116 -9.62 -8.65 10.47
C LEU A 116 -9.88 -10.16 10.41
N ASN A 117 -11.14 -10.56 10.39
CA ASN A 117 -11.55 -11.97 10.52
C ASN A 117 -11.89 -12.64 9.18
N SER A 118 -12.08 -11.85 8.13
CA SER A 118 -12.43 -12.34 6.80
C SER A 118 -11.63 -11.64 5.70
N VAL A 119 -11.62 -12.23 4.50
CA VAL A 119 -11.04 -11.60 3.30
C VAL A 119 -11.77 -10.30 2.96
N ASP A 120 -13.07 -10.25 3.20
CA ASP A 120 -13.90 -9.07 2.95
C ASP A 120 -13.50 -7.92 3.90
N ASP A 121 -13.24 -8.21 5.19
CA ASP A 121 -12.76 -7.21 6.15
C ASP A 121 -11.42 -6.60 5.70
N VAL A 122 -10.51 -7.45 5.20
CA VAL A 122 -9.23 -6.99 4.65
C VAL A 122 -9.42 -6.15 3.40
N GLN A 123 -10.33 -6.53 2.50
CA GLN A 123 -10.61 -5.74 1.30
C GLN A 123 -11.20 -4.37 1.65
N VAL A 124 -12.11 -4.33 2.61
CA VAL A 124 -12.68 -3.07 3.13
C VAL A 124 -11.57 -2.22 3.74
N PHE A 125 -10.75 -2.81 4.61
CA PHE A 125 -9.62 -2.14 5.24
C PHE A 125 -8.65 -1.53 4.21
N LEU A 126 -8.21 -2.30 3.23
CA LEU A 126 -7.29 -1.82 2.18
C LEU A 126 -7.93 -0.71 1.34
N ARG A 127 -9.21 -0.87 1.00
CA ARG A 127 -9.96 0.13 0.24
C ARG A 127 -10.10 1.44 1.01
N GLU A 128 -10.49 1.37 2.27
CA GLU A 128 -10.63 2.56 3.10
C GLU A 128 -9.29 3.24 3.34
N LYS A 129 -8.26 2.45 3.66
CA LYS A 129 -6.92 2.97 3.90
C LYS A 129 -6.34 3.67 2.68
N TYR A 130 -6.41 3.06 1.51
CA TYR A 130 -5.75 3.60 0.31
C TYR A 130 -6.63 4.55 -0.47
N LYS A 131 -7.96 4.34 -0.54
CA LYS A 131 -8.86 5.35 -1.10
C LYS A 131 -8.89 6.63 -0.27
N GLN A 132 -8.94 6.52 1.05
CA GLN A 132 -8.90 7.71 1.90
C GLN A 132 -7.56 8.44 1.83
N LYS A 133 -6.42 7.73 1.64
CA LYS A 133 -5.12 8.39 1.41
C LYS A 133 -5.09 9.11 0.06
N VAL A 134 -5.59 8.48 -0.99
CA VAL A 134 -5.71 9.12 -2.31
C VAL A 134 -6.67 10.30 -2.24
N SER A 135 -7.84 10.12 -1.65
CA SER A 135 -8.80 11.20 -1.41
C SER A 135 -8.22 12.33 -0.55
N LYS A 136 -7.52 12.02 0.56
CA LYS A 136 -6.88 13.04 1.41
C LYS A 136 -5.69 13.74 0.74
N LEU A 137 -4.97 13.07 -0.16
CA LEU A 137 -3.92 13.68 -0.97
C LEU A 137 -4.53 14.57 -2.06
N ILE A 138 -5.56 14.11 -2.72
CA ILE A 138 -6.32 14.89 -3.71
C ILE A 138 -6.94 16.10 -3.01
N HIS A 139 -7.57 15.95 -1.83
CA HIS A 139 -8.16 17.06 -1.06
C HIS A 139 -7.11 18.03 -0.46
N LYS A 140 -5.83 17.69 -0.40
CA LYS A 140 -4.76 18.58 0.06
C LYS A 140 -4.02 19.28 -1.07
N HIS A 141 -4.16 18.81 -2.31
CA HIS A 141 -3.53 19.42 -3.46
C HIS A 141 -4.47 20.42 -4.07
N GLU A 142 -3.97 21.64 -4.18
CA GLU A 142 -4.60 22.72 -4.92
C GLU A 142 -3.91 22.87 -6.27
N PHE A 143 -4.68 23.22 -7.28
CA PHE A 143 -4.22 23.30 -8.65
C PHE A 143 -4.56 24.63 -9.25
N TYR A 144 -3.64 25.14 -10.07
CA TYR A 144 -3.96 26.21 -11.01
C TYR A 144 -4.36 25.59 -12.34
N TYR A 145 -5.31 26.19 -13.04
CA TYR A 145 -5.59 25.86 -14.43
C TYR A 145 -5.31 27.05 -15.34
N ILE A 146 -4.97 26.78 -16.59
CA ILE A 146 -4.75 27.81 -17.60
C ILE A 146 -5.86 27.77 -18.65
N GLU A 147 -6.47 28.92 -18.91
CA GLU A 147 -7.44 29.14 -19.96
C GLU A 147 -7.21 30.52 -20.61
N GLN A 148 -7.23 30.56 -21.96
CA GLN A 148 -6.97 31.78 -22.75
C GLN A 148 -5.69 32.53 -22.29
N SER A 149 -4.62 31.77 -21.99
CA SER A 149 -3.33 32.30 -21.52
C SER A 149 -3.38 33.01 -20.16
N LYS A 150 -4.43 32.82 -19.38
CA LYS A 150 -4.52 33.27 -18.00
C LYS A 150 -4.57 32.10 -17.06
N GLU A 151 -3.90 32.24 -15.94
CA GLU A 151 -3.90 31.28 -14.84
C GLU A 151 -4.96 31.63 -13.82
N TYR A 152 -5.67 30.62 -13.36
CA TYR A 152 -6.74 30.72 -12.35
C TYR A 152 -6.52 29.69 -11.25
N GLY A 153 -6.82 30.05 -10.02
CA GLY A 153 -6.68 29.18 -8.87
C GLY A 153 -6.04 29.88 -7.64
N PRO A 154 -5.61 29.12 -6.66
CA PRO A 154 -5.67 27.64 -6.62
C PRO A 154 -7.09 27.11 -6.34
N PHE A 155 -7.38 25.92 -6.82
CA PHE A 155 -8.63 25.18 -6.62
C PHE A 155 -8.35 23.71 -6.27
N THR A 156 -9.19 23.13 -5.42
CA THR A 156 -9.18 21.69 -5.18
C THR A 156 -9.72 20.92 -6.38
N VAL A 157 -9.48 19.60 -6.44
CA VAL A 157 -10.01 18.77 -7.54
C VAL A 157 -11.53 18.76 -7.55
N GLU A 158 -12.16 18.81 -6.37
CA GLU A 158 -13.62 18.90 -6.23
C GLU A 158 -14.17 20.21 -6.81
N GLU A 159 -13.54 21.33 -6.48
CA GLU A 159 -13.95 22.65 -7.03
C GLU A 159 -13.78 22.70 -8.54
N LEU A 160 -12.69 22.13 -9.07
CA LEU A 160 -12.49 22.00 -10.53
C LEU A 160 -13.57 21.10 -11.14
N SER A 161 -13.91 19.98 -10.48
CA SER A 161 -14.97 19.08 -10.95
C SER A 161 -16.34 19.77 -10.98
N GLU A 162 -16.67 20.56 -9.93
CA GLU A 162 -17.91 21.32 -9.88
C GLU A 162 -17.96 22.40 -10.98
N LYS A 163 -16.86 23.09 -11.22
CA LYS A 163 -16.77 24.09 -12.30
C LYS A 163 -16.97 23.47 -13.68
N VAL A 164 -16.40 22.29 -13.91
CA VAL A 164 -16.63 21.54 -15.16
C VAL A 164 -18.10 21.12 -15.29
N LYS A 165 -18.73 20.61 -14.20
CA LYS A 165 -20.16 20.23 -14.23
C LYS A 165 -21.10 21.39 -14.50
N LYS A 166 -20.70 22.63 -14.15
CA LYS A 166 -21.44 23.85 -14.42
C LYS A 166 -21.12 24.51 -15.75
N ASP A 167 -20.29 23.85 -16.58
CA ASP A 167 -19.79 24.38 -17.85
C ASP A 167 -19.03 25.74 -17.71
N GLU A 168 -18.48 26.02 -16.52
CA GLU A 168 -17.71 27.23 -16.28
C GLU A 168 -16.30 27.14 -16.86
N ILE A 169 -15.72 25.93 -16.90
CA ILE A 169 -14.38 25.66 -17.43
C ILE A 169 -14.36 24.37 -18.24
N SER A 170 -13.44 24.28 -19.19
CA SER A 170 -13.26 23.06 -19.99
C SER A 170 -12.50 21.98 -19.24
N ILE A 171 -12.98 20.74 -19.29
CA ILE A 171 -12.28 19.55 -18.76
C ILE A 171 -10.89 19.35 -19.40
N TYR A 172 -10.64 19.96 -20.55
CA TYR A 172 -9.36 19.87 -21.28
C TYR A 172 -8.35 20.94 -20.89
N CYS A 173 -8.68 21.87 -19.99
CA CYS A 173 -7.73 22.86 -19.49
C CYS A 173 -6.53 22.18 -18.84
N PHE A 174 -5.33 22.67 -19.12
CA PHE A 174 -4.12 22.22 -18.44
C PHE A 174 -4.11 22.68 -17.00
N VAL A 175 -3.58 21.83 -16.14
CA VAL A 175 -3.41 22.10 -14.70
C VAL A 175 -1.97 21.88 -14.27
N ARG A 176 -1.58 22.60 -13.22
CA ARG A 176 -0.36 22.35 -12.44
C ARG A 176 -0.68 22.38 -10.94
N ASP A 177 0.03 21.58 -10.17
CA ASP A 177 0.00 21.66 -8.70
C ASP A 177 0.55 23.01 -8.24
N VAL A 178 0.07 23.53 -7.12
CA VAL A 178 0.55 24.81 -6.52
C VAL A 178 2.06 24.79 -6.24
N ASN A 179 2.65 23.61 -6.04
CA ASN A 179 4.08 23.44 -5.79
C ASN A 179 4.90 23.26 -7.08
N GLU A 180 4.29 23.37 -8.25
CA GLU A 180 4.97 23.29 -9.55
C GLU A 180 5.08 24.67 -10.18
N ASP A 181 6.23 24.94 -10.79
CA ASP A 181 6.51 26.25 -11.39
C ASP A 181 5.92 26.38 -12.80
N ASP A 182 5.57 25.26 -13.44
CA ASP A 182 5.12 25.25 -14.84
C ASP A 182 4.12 24.11 -15.15
N TYR A 183 3.66 24.07 -16.40
CA TYR A 183 2.76 23.05 -16.93
C TYR A 183 3.49 21.93 -17.70
N SER A 184 4.74 21.66 -17.39
CA SER A 184 5.59 20.70 -18.10
C SER A 184 5.03 19.26 -18.09
N LYS A 185 4.30 18.89 -17.04
CA LYS A 185 3.62 17.59 -16.91
C LYS A 185 2.44 17.42 -17.86
N ARG A 186 1.95 18.50 -18.47
CA ARG A 186 0.81 18.50 -19.39
C ARG A 186 -0.44 17.80 -18.87
N LEU A 187 -0.64 17.80 -17.55
CA LEU A 187 -1.86 17.29 -16.93
C LEU A 187 -3.05 18.17 -17.29
N ARG A 188 -4.21 17.54 -17.37
CA ARG A 188 -5.48 18.23 -17.62
C ARG A 188 -6.46 17.96 -16.48
N ILE A 189 -7.49 18.79 -16.36
CA ILE A 189 -8.55 18.60 -15.38
C ILE A 189 -9.17 17.21 -15.46
N GLN A 190 -9.39 16.68 -16.68
CA GLN A 190 -9.92 15.33 -16.91
C GLN A 190 -9.05 14.23 -16.26
N ASP A 191 -7.74 14.43 -16.19
CA ASP A 191 -6.81 13.44 -15.64
C ASP A 191 -6.92 13.40 -14.12
N LEU A 192 -7.16 14.55 -13.49
CA LEU A 192 -7.41 14.65 -12.03
C LEU A 192 -8.79 14.08 -11.65
N ILE A 193 -9.84 14.38 -12.43
CA ILE A 193 -11.21 13.94 -12.12
C ILE A 193 -11.38 12.41 -12.30
N LYS A 194 -10.60 11.75 -13.15
CA LYS A 194 -10.63 10.30 -13.30
C LYS A 194 -10.12 9.56 -12.05
N GLU A 195 -9.37 10.23 -11.19
CA GLU A 195 -8.83 9.67 -9.96
C GLU A 195 -9.75 9.91 -8.75
N LEU A 196 -10.86 10.66 -8.92
CA LEU A 196 -11.94 10.82 -7.95
C LEU A 196 -12.90 9.62 -7.98
#